data_64fca5fdb04bb569898be289d65b3346
#
_entry.id   64fca5fdb04bb569898be289d65b3346
#
_cell.length_a   1.000
_cell.length_b   1.000
_cell.length_c   1.000
_cell.angle_alpha   90.00
_cell.angle_beta   90.00
_cell.angle_gamma   90.00
#
_symmetry.space_group_name_H-M   'P 1'
#
loop_
_entity.id
_entity.type
_entity.pdbx_description
1 polymer ?
#
loop_
_entity_poly.entity_id
_entity_poly.type
_entity_poly.pdbx_seq_one_letter_code
_entity_poly.pdbx_strand_id
1 'polypeptide(L)'
;MNRRRFLASTAAAGMSALGGAAFGKGQGPATTTPPQGRGGQGGGRGAGLPANVPAAKLARVSLMTLNFRNMVKFPWTQNPNENQTLDVFDLPKMYQDVYGVSHIEFQHDHLVSTEQTPPDAAFFREMRARLDAAKVTATQVNIEIGEIPNLAGEARAKWMTLGKQWVDAAPIIGVTRLMLNQTGLSEENKTNCTSVWKEIQDYAKPKGIKISAETRGTGGGRGRAQAGGQPPATPPDPSAAAKAAYLLLKQVVEAAGAYSNVDIGNVGAPDQQTLHDAIKALYPSSSGNMHIKSSPNWDIGAAVRFTESLGYRGLYSIEVNGHPAVRQVYAIILANVTNQLA
;
A
#
# COMPACT_ATOMS: atom_id res chain seq x y z
N MET A 1 -14.94 -39.32 -23.48
CA MET A 1 -16.26 -38.77 -23.19
C MET A 1 -16.22 -37.26 -23.12
N ASN A 2 -17.04 -36.60 -23.87
CA ASN A 2 -16.99 -35.21 -24.34
C ASN A 2 -16.99 -34.12 -23.26
N ARG A 3 -15.97 -33.29 -23.28
CA ARG A 3 -15.98 -31.91 -22.76
C ARG A 3 -16.47 -30.99 -23.88
N ARG A 4 -17.71 -30.57 -23.88
CA ARG A 4 -18.28 -29.38 -24.56
C ARG A 4 -19.73 -29.27 -24.18
N ARG A 5 -20.08 -28.26 -23.39
CA ARG A 5 -21.34 -27.52 -23.34
C ARG A 5 -21.51 -26.90 -21.96
N PHE A 6 -21.20 -25.61 -21.86
CA PHE A 6 -22.06 -24.63 -21.18
C PHE A 6 -21.51 -23.23 -21.50
N LEU A 7 -22.03 -22.71 -22.58
CA LEU A 7 -22.03 -21.28 -22.88
C LEU A 7 -23.38 -21.06 -23.55
N ALA A 8 -24.24 -20.27 -22.98
CA ALA A 8 -25.13 -19.31 -23.66
C ALA A 8 -26.23 -18.80 -22.72
N SER A 9 -26.56 -17.56 -22.97
CA SER A 9 -27.73 -16.76 -22.52
C SER A 9 -27.55 -16.08 -21.15
N THR A 10 -27.69 -14.73 -21.04
CA THR A 10 -28.69 -13.88 -21.68
C THR A 10 -28.27 -12.41 -21.67
N ALA A 11 -28.42 -11.78 -22.82
CA ALA A 11 -28.52 -10.33 -22.97
C ALA A 11 -30.00 -9.92 -22.98
N ALA A 12 -30.35 -8.81 -22.31
CA ALA A 12 -31.49 -7.94 -22.60
C ALA A 12 -31.33 -6.70 -21.72
N ALA A 13 -31.00 -5.52 -22.23
CA ALA A 13 -31.84 -4.54 -22.92
C ALA A 13 -32.82 -3.85 -21.96
N GLY A 14 -32.63 -2.56 -21.78
CA GLY A 14 -33.53 -1.66 -21.07
C GLY A 14 -33.10 -0.21 -21.19
N MET A 15 -33.29 0.40 -22.36
CA MET A 15 -33.33 1.86 -22.54
C MET A 15 -34.60 2.43 -21.92
N SER A 16 -34.54 3.54 -21.23
CA SER A 16 -35.64 4.51 -21.17
C SER A 16 -35.07 5.92 -20.96
N ALA A 17 -35.41 6.76 -21.91
CA ALA A 17 -35.18 8.19 -21.96
C ALA A 17 -36.37 8.97 -21.39
N LEU A 18 -36.19 10.32 -21.30
CA LEU A 18 -37.11 11.44 -21.06
C LEU A 18 -37.17 11.87 -19.58
N GLY A 19 -36.99 13.13 -19.26
CA GLY A 19 -37.42 14.35 -19.80
C GLY A 19 -36.89 15.54 -19.01
N GLY A 20 -36.75 16.66 -19.67
CA GLY A 20 -36.23 17.91 -19.18
C GLY A 20 -37.24 18.74 -18.38
N ALA A 21 -36.70 19.66 -17.62
CA ALA A 21 -37.38 20.93 -17.30
C ALA A 21 -36.35 22.03 -17.01
N ALA A 22 -36.44 23.08 -17.78
CA ALA A 22 -35.75 24.35 -17.58
C ALA A 22 -36.54 25.24 -16.59
N PHE A 23 -35.84 26.08 -15.84
CA PHE A 23 -36.19 27.39 -15.24
C PHE A 23 -35.15 27.64 -14.15
N GLY A 24 -34.48 28.76 -14.00
CA GLY A 24 -34.71 30.12 -14.22
C GLY A 24 -33.45 30.89 -13.76
N LYS A 25 -33.30 32.07 -14.31
CA LYS A 25 -32.21 33.05 -14.11
C LYS A 25 -32.11 33.57 -12.68
N GLY A 26 -30.88 33.62 -12.12
CA GLY A 26 -30.53 34.42 -10.98
C GLY A 26 -29.11 34.93 -11.13
N GLN A 27 -28.92 36.22 -11.43
CA GLN A 27 -27.62 36.89 -11.46
C GLN A 27 -27.18 37.19 -10.00
N GLY A 28 -26.00 36.70 -9.62
CA GLY A 28 -25.27 37.09 -8.41
C GLY A 28 -23.84 37.50 -8.78
N PRO A 29 -23.14 38.30 -7.98
CA PRO A 29 -22.03 39.15 -8.42
C PRO A 29 -20.74 38.40 -8.67
N ALA A 30 -19.96 38.92 -9.62
CA ALA A 30 -18.68 38.44 -10.08
C ALA A 30 -17.63 38.29 -8.97
N THR A 31 -17.15 37.07 -8.74
CA THR A 31 -15.90 36.80 -8.05
C THR A 31 -14.79 36.63 -9.09
N THR A 32 -13.78 37.48 -9.01
CA THR A 32 -12.60 37.47 -9.84
C THR A 32 -11.79 36.18 -9.60
N THR A 33 -11.77 35.32 -10.61
CA THR A 33 -10.91 34.13 -10.65
C THR A 33 -9.49 34.56 -11.04
N PRO A 34 -8.43 34.08 -10.33
CA PRO A 34 -7.05 34.29 -10.79
C PRO A 34 -6.78 33.57 -12.13
N PRO A 35 -5.89 34.08 -12.97
CA PRO A 35 -5.66 33.51 -14.28
C PRO A 35 -5.05 32.09 -14.19
N GLN A 36 -5.73 31.13 -14.77
CA GLN A 36 -5.19 29.80 -15.03
C GLN A 36 -4.06 29.92 -16.08
N GLY A 37 -2.82 29.69 -15.62
CA GLY A 37 -1.68 29.54 -16.50
C GLY A 37 -1.88 28.36 -17.46
N ARG A 38 -1.94 28.64 -18.77
CA ARG A 38 -1.84 27.66 -19.84
C ARG A 38 -0.46 26.99 -19.75
N GLY A 39 -0.39 25.82 -19.09
CA GLY A 39 0.77 24.94 -19.15
C GLY A 39 0.83 24.25 -20.50
N GLY A 40 1.79 24.65 -21.34
CA GLY A 40 2.07 24.00 -22.61
C GLY A 40 2.44 22.53 -22.43
N GLN A 41 1.88 21.67 -23.27
CA GLN A 41 2.36 20.30 -23.51
C GLN A 41 3.74 20.40 -24.22
N GLY A 42 4.79 20.46 -23.41
CA GLY A 42 6.15 20.20 -23.83
C GLY A 42 6.55 18.82 -23.32
N GLY A 43 6.81 17.87 -24.20
CA GLY A 43 7.43 16.59 -23.88
C GLY A 43 8.81 16.82 -23.25
N GLY A 44 8.84 17.11 -21.95
CA GLY A 44 10.05 17.31 -21.18
C GLY A 44 10.72 15.97 -20.91
N ARG A 45 11.91 15.76 -21.50
CA ARG A 45 12.91 14.80 -20.99
C ARG A 45 12.97 14.98 -19.49
N GLY A 46 12.81 13.86 -18.73
CA GLY A 46 12.60 13.86 -17.31
C GLY A 46 13.50 14.83 -16.57
N ALA A 47 12.91 15.67 -15.73
CA ALA A 47 13.66 16.40 -14.71
C ALA A 47 14.42 15.35 -13.90
N GLY A 48 15.76 15.32 -14.06
CA GLY A 48 16.64 14.43 -13.32
C GLY A 48 16.42 14.65 -11.82
N LEU A 49 16.78 13.64 -11.04
CA LEU A 49 16.86 13.77 -9.59
C LEU A 49 17.60 15.06 -9.22
N PRO A 50 17.27 15.73 -8.10
CA PRO A 50 18.06 16.85 -7.62
C PRO A 50 19.52 16.41 -7.58
N ALA A 51 20.39 17.15 -8.29
CA ALA A 51 21.82 16.88 -8.19
C ALA A 51 22.26 17.00 -6.72
N ASN A 52 23.02 16.01 -6.23
CA ASN A 52 23.60 15.98 -4.88
C ASN A 52 22.63 15.66 -3.71
N VAL A 53 21.70 14.76 -3.88
CA VAL A 53 20.98 14.19 -2.72
C VAL A 53 21.96 13.34 -1.89
N PRO A 54 22.11 13.60 -0.58
CA PRO A 54 22.98 12.77 0.27
C PRO A 54 22.54 11.30 0.25
N ALA A 55 23.50 10.38 0.11
CA ALA A 55 23.24 8.94 0.10
C ALA A 55 22.47 8.47 1.34
N ALA A 56 22.74 9.08 2.50
CA ALA A 56 22.04 8.82 3.75
C ALA A 56 20.53 9.10 3.67
N LYS A 57 20.11 10.12 2.93
CA LYS A 57 18.69 10.40 2.69
C LYS A 57 18.06 9.41 1.70
N LEU A 58 18.79 9.09 0.64
CA LEU A 58 18.34 8.08 -0.34
C LEU A 58 18.12 6.72 0.31
N ALA A 59 19.00 6.33 1.24
CA ALA A 59 18.87 5.09 1.99
C ALA A 59 17.62 5.01 2.89
N ARG A 60 16.88 6.11 3.05
CA ARG A 60 15.62 6.17 3.81
C ARG A 60 14.37 6.05 2.93
N VAL A 61 14.52 5.96 1.61
CA VAL A 61 13.40 5.89 0.66
C VAL A 61 13.30 4.51 0.05
N SER A 62 12.10 3.96 0.05
CA SER A 62 11.69 2.77 -0.72
C SER A 62 10.58 3.13 -1.70
N LEU A 63 10.51 2.44 -2.82
CA LEU A 63 9.40 2.57 -3.76
C LEU A 63 8.63 1.25 -3.83
N MET A 64 7.31 1.34 -3.66
CA MET A 64 6.42 0.20 -3.81
C MET A 64 6.17 -0.08 -5.30
N THR A 65 6.22 -1.34 -5.71
CA THR A 65 5.99 -1.72 -7.12
C THR A 65 4.58 -1.38 -7.59
N LEU A 66 3.61 -1.30 -6.67
CA LEU A 66 2.25 -0.86 -6.93
C LEU A 66 2.17 0.49 -7.66
N ASN A 67 3.12 1.39 -7.43
CA ASN A 67 3.20 2.69 -8.10
C ASN A 67 3.20 2.59 -9.63
N PHE A 68 3.68 1.47 -10.16
CA PHE A 68 3.93 1.26 -11.59
C PHE A 68 3.07 0.14 -12.19
N ARG A 69 2.09 -0.39 -11.46
CA ARG A 69 1.22 -1.52 -11.88
C ARG A 69 0.71 -1.39 -13.31
N ASN A 70 0.28 -0.19 -13.71
CA ASN A 70 -0.28 0.04 -15.04
C ASN A 70 0.77 0.03 -16.16
N MET A 71 2.06 0.05 -15.81
CA MET A 71 3.18 0.05 -16.77
C MET A 71 3.90 -1.29 -16.83
N VAL A 72 3.65 -2.17 -15.84
CA VAL A 72 4.38 -3.43 -15.70
C VAL A 72 3.67 -4.54 -16.45
N LYS A 73 4.46 -5.28 -17.22
CA LYS A 73 4.10 -6.54 -17.85
C LYS A 73 4.61 -7.69 -16.96
N PHE A 74 3.69 -8.56 -16.58
CA PHE A 74 4.01 -9.75 -15.78
C PHE A 74 4.11 -11.00 -16.66
N PRO A 75 4.85 -12.04 -16.27
CA PRO A 75 4.94 -13.30 -17.03
C PRO A 75 3.57 -13.94 -17.31
N TRP A 76 2.60 -13.73 -16.43
CA TRP A 76 1.23 -14.22 -16.56
C TRP A 76 0.25 -13.25 -17.25
N THR A 77 0.71 -12.07 -17.70
CA THR A 77 -0.11 -11.13 -18.47
C THR A 77 -0.32 -11.67 -19.88
N GLN A 78 -1.52 -12.16 -20.17
CA GLN A 78 -1.83 -12.75 -21.48
C GLN A 78 -1.97 -11.70 -22.58
N ASN A 79 -2.60 -10.56 -22.28
CA ASN A 79 -2.88 -9.49 -23.24
C ASN A 79 -2.43 -8.15 -22.62
N PRO A 80 -1.13 -7.82 -22.70
CA PRO A 80 -0.64 -6.53 -22.19
C PRO A 80 -1.25 -5.38 -22.99
N ASN A 81 -1.71 -4.34 -22.30
CA ASN A 81 -2.12 -3.12 -22.98
C ASN A 81 -0.89 -2.29 -23.42
N GLU A 82 -1.10 -1.27 -24.24
CA GLU A 82 -0.03 -0.43 -24.81
C GLU A 82 0.86 0.27 -23.76
N ASN A 83 0.36 0.46 -22.54
CA ASN A 83 1.10 1.08 -21.46
C ASN A 83 1.98 0.09 -20.67
N GLN A 84 1.73 -1.21 -20.80
CA GLN A 84 2.47 -2.27 -20.10
C GLN A 84 3.74 -2.65 -20.87
N THR A 85 4.70 -1.76 -20.84
CA THR A 85 5.98 -1.85 -21.60
C THR A 85 7.16 -2.27 -20.73
N LEU A 86 7.06 -2.18 -19.41
CA LEU A 86 8.13 -2.49 -18.47
C LEU A 86 7.98 -3.93 -17.97
N ASP A 87 8.99 -4.77 -18.22
CA ASP A 87 9.03 -6.12 -17.62
C ASP A 87 9.19 -6.02 -16.11
N VAL A 88 8.52 -6.90 -15.35
CA VAL A 88 8.61 -6.92 -13.89
C VAL A 88 10.06 -7.10 -13.39
N PHE A 89 10.87 -7.84 -14.14
CA PHE A 89 12.29 -8.06 -13.83
C PHE A 89 13.18 -6.84 -14.08
N ASP A 90 12.70 -5.84 -14.82
CA ASP A 90 13.41 -4.58 -15.06
C ASP A 90 13.12 -3.50 -14.02
N LEU A 91 12.15 -3.73 -13.10
CA LEU A 91 11.83 -2.79 -12.04
C LEU A 91 13.04 -2.39 -11.18
N PRO A 92 13.91 -3.33 -10.71
CA PRO A 92 15.07 -2.94 -9.91
C PRO A 92 16.00 -1.96 -10.65
N LYS A 93 16.28 -2.23 -11.93
CA LYS A 93 17.11 -1.35 -12.75
C LYS A 93 16.45 0.02 -12.97
N MET A 94 15.15 0.05 -13.26
CA MET A 94 14.40 1.29 -13.41
C MET A 94 14.43 2.15 -12.14
N TYR A 95 14.37 1.55 -10.95
CA TYR A 95 14.45 2.27 -9.67
C TYR A 95 15.80 2.99 -9.51
N GLN A 96 16.89 2.33 -9.86
CA GLN A 96 18.23 2.95 -9.84
C GLN A 96 18.36 4.03 -10.92
N ASP A 97 18.01 3.72 -12.17
CA ASP A 97 18.24 4.62 -13.29
C ASP A 97 17.39 5.89 -13.22
N VAL A 98 16.14 5.77 -12.76
CA VAL A 98 15.17 6.88 -12.78
C VAL A 98 15.12 7.66 -11.48
N TYR A 99 15.35 7.00 -10.33
CA TYR A 99 15.18 7.58 -9.01
C TYR A 99 16.45 7.55 -8.14
N GLY A 100 17.47 6.79 -8.51
CA GLY A 100 18.64 6.57 -7.65
C GLY A 100 18.30 5.84 -6.35
N VAL A 101 17.16 5.15 -6.28
CA VAL A 101 16.67 4.46 -5.08
C VAL A 101 17.11 3.01 -5.09
N SER A 102 17.72 2.57 -3.98
CA SER A 102 18.24 1.21 -3.80
C SER A 102 17.32 0.29 -2.97
N HIS A 103 16.09 0.71 -2.71
CA HIS A 103 15.12 -0.06 -1.94
C HIS A 103 13.81 -0.23 -2.72
N ILE A 104 13.35 -1.47 -2.81
CA ILE A 104 12.10 -1.85 -3.49
C ILE A 104 11.19 -2.60 -2.52
N GLU A 105 9.93 -2.26 -2.52
CA GLU A 105 8.88 -3.01 -1.85
C GLU A 105 7.96 -3.63 -2.89
N PHE A 106 7.70 -4.93 -2.76
CA PHE A 106 6.86 -5.64 -3.71
C PHE A 106 5.41 -5.74 -3.26
N GLN A 107 4.50 -5.48 -4.19
CA GLN A 107 3.12 -5.94 -4.08
C GLN A 107 3.06 -7.41 -4.51
N HIS A 108 2.34 -8.26 -3.77
CA HIS A 108 2.40 -9.71 -4.00
C HIS A 108 1.92 -10.16 -5.38
N ASP A 109 0.90 -9.51 -5.96
CA ASP A 109 0.41 -9.81 -7.31
C ASP A 109 1.38 -9.41 -8.44
N HIS A 110 2.51 -8.79 -8.08
CA HIS A 110 3.66 -8.60 -8.95
C HIS A 110 4.66 -9.77 -8.86
N LEU A 111 4.45 -10.70 -7.94
CA LEU A 111 5.31 -11.87 -7.70
C LEU A 111 4.61 -13.21 -7.95
N VAL A 112 3.27 -13.20 -8.01
CA VAL A 112 2.42 -14.38 -8.25
C VAL A 112 1.23 -14.01 -9.12
N SER A 113 0.65 -15.01 -9.79
CA SER A 113 -0.43 -14.80 -10.76
C SER A 113 -1.81 -14.55 -10.15
N THR A 114 -2.04 -15.01 -8.94
CA THR A 114 -3.30 -14.80 -8.18
C THR A 114 -3.01 -14.75 -6.68
N GLU A 115 -3.96 -14.20 -5.91
CA GLU A 115 -3.86 -14.15 -4.45
C GLU A 115 -3.62 -15.50 -3.77
N GLN A 116 -4.12 -16.58 -4.36
CA GLN A 116 -4.01 -17.93 -3.81
C GLN A 116 -2.84 -18.73 -4.39
N THR A 117 -2.06 -18.14 -5.30
CA THR A 117 -0.88 -18.80 -5.87
C THR A 117 0.27 -18.77 -4.86
N PRO A 118 0.87 -19.91 -4.51
CA PRO A 118 2.05 -19.92 -3.67
C PRO A 118 3.25 -19.30 -4.39
N PRO A 119 4.23 -18.76 -3.63
CA PRO A 119 5.48 -18.23 -4.21
C PRO A 119 6.22 -19.28 -5.03
N ASP A 120 6.69 -18.87 -6.20
CA ASP A 120 7.57 -19.70 -7.04
C ASP A 120 9.05 -19.41 -6.74
N ALA A 121 9.76 -20.41 -6.26
CA ALA A 121 11.17 -20.27 -5.89
C ALA A 121 12.08 -19.95 -7.10
N ALA A 122 11.73 -20.41 -8.32
CA ALA A 122 12.52 -20.09 -9.50
C ALA A 122 12.36 -18.64 -9.91
N PHE A 123 11.11 -18.13 -9.92
CA PHE A 123 10.82 -16.72 -10.14
C PHE A 123 11.52 -15.82 -9.10
N PHE A 124 11.49 -16.21 -7.82
CA PHE A 124 12.13 -15.44 -6.75
C PHE A 124 13.66 -15.43 -6.88
N ARG A 125 14.28 -16.51 -7.29
CA ARG A 125 15.74 -16.53 -7.58
C ARG A 125 16.10 -15.62 -8.74
N GLU A 126 15.32 -15.62 -9.82
CA GLU A 126 15.54 -14.71 -10.96
C GLU A 126 15.38 -13.25 -10.53
N MET A 127 14.30 -12.92 -9.79
CA MET A 127 14.11 -11.57 -9.25
C MET A 127 15.27 -11.16 -8.34
N ARG A 128 15.76 -12.08 -7.49
CA ARG A 128 16.94 -11.84 -6.64
C ARG A 128 18.17 -11.50 -7.47
N ALA A 129 18.42 -12.24 -8.54
CA ALA A 129 19.54 -11.96 -9.43
C ALA A 129 19.44 -10.56 -10.08
N ARG A 130 18.21 -10.13 -10.45
CA ARG A 130 17.96 -8.77 -10.98
C ARG A 130 18.18 -7.69 -9.92
N LEU A 131 17.75 -7.92 -8.70
CA LEU A 131 17.99 -7.05 -7.56
C LEU A 131 19.49 -6.86 -7.31
N ASP A 132 20.23 -7.96 -7.24
CA ASP A 132 21.69 -7.95 -6.99
C ASP A 132 22.44 -7.24 -8.12
N ALA A 133 22.09 -7.52 -9.39
CA ALA A 133 22.67 -6.85 -10.56
C ALA A 133 22.42 -5.33 -10.56
N ALA A 134 21.25 -4.88 -10.12
CA ALA A 134 20.88 -3.47 -10.01
C ALA A 134 21.37 -2.83 -8.70
N LYS A 135 21.95 -3.58 -7.76
CA LYS A 135 22.29 -3.13 -6.40
C LYS A 135 21.10 -2.55 -5.66
N VAL A 136 19.95 -3.22 -5.79
CA VAL A 136 18.68 -2.88 -5.13
C VAL A 136 18.36 -3.95 -4.11
N THR A 137 17.88 -3.55 -2.94
CA THR A 137 17.48 -4.43 -1.86
C THR A 137 15.95 -4.51 -1.80
N ALA A 138 15.40 -5.71 -1.82
CA ALA A 138 13.99 -5.94 -1.51
C ALA A 138 13.77 -5.72 0.00
N THR A 139 12.87 -4.84 0.37
CA THR A 139 12.68 -4.40 1.76
C THR A 139 11.50 -5.06 2.43
N GLN A 140 10.44 -5.30 1.69
CA GLN A 140 9.18 -5.85 2.15
C GLN A 140 8.40 -6.46 0.98
N VAL A 141 7.57 -7.45 1.25
CA VAL A 141 6.47 -7.86 0.38
C VAL A 141 5.15 -7.54 1.09
N ASN A 142 4.29 -6.84 0.38
CA ASN A 142 2.91 -6.61 0.79
C ASN A 142 2.04 -7.75 0.27
N ILE A 143 1.50 -8.58 1.17
CA ILE A 143 0.83 -9.84 0.85
C ILE A 143 -0.68 -9.70 1.06
N GLU A 144 -1.46 -9.98 0.01
CA GLU A 144 -2.93 -9.96 0.02
C GLU A 144 -3.48 -11.36 -0.29
N ILE A 145 -3.46 -12.23 0.72
CA ILE A 145 -3.91 -13.63 0.60
C ILE A 145 -5.25 -13.89 1.31
N GLY A 146 -6.03 -12.85 1.49
CA GLY A 146 -7.31 -12.86 2.17
C GLY A 146 -7.28 -12.17 3.54
N GLU A 147 -8.45 -11.82 4.02
CA GLU A 147 -8.63 -11.04 5.25
C GLU A 147 -8.52 -11.89 6.49
N ILE A 148 -7.72 -11.45 7.45
CA ILE A 148 -7.42 -12.17 8.69
C ILE A 148 -8.57 -12.19 9.71
N PRO A 149 -9.32 -11.10 9.93
CA PRO A 149 -10.19 -10.98 11.12
C PRO A 149 -11.25 -12.07 11.27
N ASN A 150 -11.76 -12.60 10.17
CA ASN A 150 -12.85 -13.59 10.16
C ASN A 150 -12.39 -15.02 9.79
N LEU A 151 -11.09 -15.28 9.77
CA LEU A 151 -10.57 -16.59 9.42
C LEU A 151 -10.91 -17.64 10.47
N ALA A 152 -11.58 -18.72 10.06
CA ALA A 152 -11.94 -19.85 10.92
C ALA A 152 -11.89 -21.18 10.16
N GLY A 153 -11.81 -22.29 10.87
CA GLY A 153 -11.88 -23.64 10.32
C GLY A 153 -10.92 -23.88 9.14
N GLU A 154 -11.44 -24.44 8.06
CA GLU A 154 -10.67 -24.77 6.85
C GLU A 154 -10.07 -23.54 6.17
N ALA A 155 -10.81 -22.42 6.15
CA ALA A 155 -10.31 -21.17 5.57
C ALA A 155 -9.06 -20.65 6.30
N ARG A 156 -9.05 -20.73 7.63
CA ARG A 156 -7.88 -20.39 8.46
C ARG A 156 -6.71 -21.33 8.15
N ALA A 157 -6.96 -22.63 8.06
CA ALA A 157 -5.90 -23.61 7.78
C ALA A 157 -5.25 -23.38 6.40
N LYS A 158 -6.06 -23.10 5.37
CA LYS A 158 -5.57 -22.76 4.02
C LYS A 158 -4.77 -21.46 4.02
N TRP A 159 -5.30 -20.41 4.67
CA TRP A 159 -4.62 -19.13 4.80
C TRP A 159 -3.26 -19.28 5.49
N MET A 160 -3.23 -20.03 6.60
CA MET A 160 -2.01 -20.25 7.37
C MET A 160 -0.97 -21.05 6.58
N THR A 161 -1.40 -22.05 5.82
CA THR A 161 -0.51 -22.82 4.93
C THR A 161 0.15 -21.90 3.89
N LEU A 162 -0.65 -21.07 3.21
CA LEU A 162 -0.14 -20.14 2.20
C LEU A 162 0.74 -19.05 2.84
N GLY A 163 0.33 -18.50 4.00
CA GLY A 163 1.12 -17.54 4.75
C GLY A 163 2.49 -18.07 5.14
N LYS A 164 2.57 -19.33 5.61
CA LYS A 164 3.84 -20.00 5.93
C LYS A 164 4.71 -20.20 4.69
N GLN A 165 4.14 -20.53 3.53
CA GLN A 165 4.87 -20.59 2.25
C GLN A 165 5.50 -19.24 1.87
N TRP A 166 4.80 -18.13 2.10
CA TRP A 166 5.36 -16.80 1.90
C TRP A 166 6.51 -16.50 2.88
N VAL A 167 6.37 -16.88 4.15
CA VAL A 167 7.47 -16.77 5.14
C VAL A 167 8.69 -17.55 4.69
N ASP A 168 8.50 -18.79 4.17
CA ASP A 168 9.60 -19.64 3.70
C ASP A 168 10.27 -19.11 2.44
N ALA A 169 9.51 -18.45 1.57
CA ALA A 169 10.00 -17.87 0.33
C ALA A 169 10.70 -16.51 0.51
N ALA A 170 10.38 -15.78 1.59
CA ALA A 170 10.91 -14.43 1.85
C ALA A 170 12.45 -14.35 1.79
N PRO A 171 13.24 -15.29 2.35
CA PRO A 171 14.71 -15.26 2.26
C PRO A 171 15.23 -15.42 0.84
N ILE A 172 14.51 -16.10 -0.06
CA ILE A 172 14.94 -16.33 -1.45
C ILE A 172 15.05 -14.99 -2.18
N ILE A 173 14.04 -14.13 -2.04
CA ILE A 173 14.06 -12.78 -2.64
C ILE A 173 14.85 -11.77 -1.77
N GLY A 174 15.18 -12.15 -0.54
CA GLY A 174 16.01 -11.35 0.38
C GLY A 174 15.23 -10.38 1.26
N VAL A 175 13.91 -10.52 1.43
CA VAL A 175 13.13 -9.68 2.33
C VAL A 175 13.16 -10.22 3.76
N THR A 176 13.08 -9.30 4.72
CA THR A 176 12.95 -9.60 6.16
C THR A 176 11.63 -9.09 6.74
N ARG A 177 10.72 -8.60 5.89
CA ARG A 177 9.42 -8.07 6.28
C ARG A 177 8.35 -8.59 5.34
N LEU A 178 7.25 -9.05 5.91
CA LEU A 178 6.03 -9.39 5.20
C LEU A 178 4.90 -8.59 5.82
N MET A 179 4.21 -7.79 5.03
CA MET A 179 3.03 -7.07 5.47
C MET A 179 1.78 -7.83 5.03
N LEU A 180 0.86 -8.04 5.95
CA LEU A 180 -0.39 -8.75 5.72
C LEU A 180 -1.58 -7.82 5.92
N ASN A 181 -2.65 -8.03 5.16
CA ASN A 181 -3.86 -7.23 5.27
C ASN A 181 -4.76 -7.69 6.42
N GLN A 182 -5.45 -6.71 7.04
CA GLN A 182 -6.35 -6.94 8.16
C GLN A 182 -7.64 -6.11 8.06
N THR A 183 -8.18 -5.94 6.87
CA THR A 183 -9.45 -5.22 6.65
C THR A 183 -10.58 -5.83 7.49
N GLY A 184 -11.42 -4.99 8.10
CA GLY A 184 -12.55 -5.43 8.90
C GLY A 184 -12.21 -5.81 10.35
N LEU A 185 -11.05 -5.41 10.87
CA LEU A 185 -10.74 -5.57 12.30
C LEU A 185 -11.74 -4.79 13.16
N SER A 186 -12.30 -5.47 14.17
CA SER A 186 -13.27 -4.93 15.12
C SER A 186 -13.05 -5.53 16.52
N GLU A 187 -13.70 -4.97 17.54
CA GLU A 187 -13.62 -5.51 18.91
C GLU A 187 -14.14 -6.95 18.97
N GLU A 188 -15.16 -7.30 18.18
CA GLU A 188 -15.77 -8.63 18.15
C GLU A 188 -14.81 -9.69 17.61
N ASN A 189 -13.97 -9.36 16.65
CA ASN A 189 -13.04 -10.32 16.01
C ASN A 189 -11.58 -10.16 16.45
N LYS A 190 -11.30 -9.22 17.34
CA LYS A 190 -9.96 -8.93 17.86
C LYS A 190 -9.20 -10.16 18.34
N THR A 191 -9.85 -11.01 19.14
CA THR A 191 -9.24 -12.22 19.70
C THR A 191 -8.81 -13.19 18.61
N ASN A 192 -9.68 -13.42 17.62
CA ASN A 192 -9.37 -14.29 16.50
C ASN A 192 -8.21 -13.71 15.67
N CYS A 193 -8.29 -12.42 15.36
CA CYS A 193 -7.26 -11.70 14.62
C CYS A 193 -5.90 -11.80 15.32
N THR A 194 -5.84 -11.53 16.62
CA THR A 194 -4.63 -11.67 17.44
C THR A 194 -4.06 -13.09 17.37
N SER A 195 -4.91 -14.10 17.44
CA SER A 195 -4.48 -15.51 17.38
C SER A 195 -3.84 -15.87 16.02
N VAL A 196 -4.41 -15.38 14.92
CA VAL A 196 -3.83 -15.60 13.57
C VAL A 196 -2.50 -14.88 13.44
N TRP A 197 -2.42 -13.60 13.85
CA TRP A 197 -1.19 -12.82 13.80
C TRP A 197 -0.07 -13.44 14.64
N LYS A 198 -0.43 -13.94 15.83
CA LYS A 198 0.52 -14.59 16.73
C LYS A 198 1.08 -15.87 16.08
N GLU A 199 0.22 -16.73 15.53
CA GLU A 199 0.64 -17.99 14.93
C GLU A 199 1.61 -17.78 13.76
N ILE A 200 1.32 -16.84 12.85
CA ILE A 200 2.20 -16.57 11.72
C ILE A 200 3.48 -15.85 12.15
N GLN A 201 3.42 -14.95 13.16
CA GLN A 201 4.61 -14.28 13.70
C GLN A 201 5.52 -15.26 14.44
N ASP A 202 4.98 -16.17 15.23
CA ASP A 202 5.76 -17.20 15.92
C ASP A 202 6.48 -18.12 14.92
N TYR A 203 5.84 -18.43 13.78
CA TYR A 203 6.46 -19.19 12.70
C TYR A 203 7.57 -18.40 11.97
N ALA A 204 7.39 -17.10 11.80
CA ALA A 204 8.30 -16.22 11.08
C ALA A 204 9.53 -15.80 11.91
N LYS A 205 9.35 -15.62 13.22
CA LYS A 205 10.36 -15.09 14.14
C LYS A 205 11.70 -15.84 14.11
N PRO A 206 11.77 -17.20 14.20
CA PRO A 206 13.05 -17.91 14.16
C PRO A 206 13.76 -17.80 12.80
N LYS A 207 13.06 -17.36 11.75
CA LYS A 207 13.60 -17.14 10.41
C LYS A 207 14.06 -15.69 10.19
N GLY A 208 13.95 -14.83 11.23
CA GLY A 208 14.31 -13.43 11.16
C GLY A 208 13.32 -12.58 10.36
N ILE A 209 12.10 -13.10 10.10
CA ILE A 209 11.07 -12.38 9.35
C ILE A 209 10.11 -11.67 10.32
N LYS A 210 9.87 -10.39 10.06
CA LYS A 210 8.88 -9.59 10.77
C LYS A 210 7.56 -9.62 10.01
N ILE A 211 6.49 -10.00 10.70
CA ILE A 211 5.13 -9.91 10.16
C ILE A 211 4.52 -8.60 10.63
N SER A 212 4.03 -7.79 9.72
CA SER A 212 3.41 -6.50 10.05
C SER A 212 1.98 -6.39 9.52
N ALA A 213 1.16 -5.68 10.28
CA ALA A 213 -0.20 -5.29 9.92
C ALA A 213 -0.21 -3.85 9.41
N GLU A 214 -0.86 -3.61 8.30
CA GLU A 214 -1.07 -2.26 7.78
C GLU A 214 -2.18 -1.54 8.55
N THR A 215 -2.03 -0.23 8.78
CA THR A 215 -3.15 0.58 9.26
C THR A 215 -4.28 0.60 8.22
N ARG A 216 -5.50 0.34 8.71
CA ARG A 216 -6.73 0.46 7.91
C ARG A 216 -7.77 1.19 8.76
N GLY A 217 -8.26 2.34 8.28
CA GLY A 217 -9.36 3.05 8.94
C GLY A 217 -10.66 2.26 8.91
N THR A 218 -11.56 2.58 9.81
CA THR A 218 -12.88 1.92 9.97
C THR A 218 -13.81 2.05 8.78
N GLY A 219 -13.47 2.86 7.77
CA GLY A 219 -14.34 3.17 6.62
C GLY A 219 -13.75 3.00 5.23
N GLY A 220 -12.51 2.57 5.08
CA GLY A 220 -11.78 2.79 3.83
C GLY A 220 -11.15 1.59 3.14
N GLY A 221 -11.78 0.45 3.04
CA GLY A 221 -11.51 -0.47 1.95
C GLY A 221 -12.17 0.07 0.69
N ARG A 222 -11.43 0.38 -0.39
CA ARG A 222 -12.04 0.68 -1.68
C ARG A 222 -13.05 -0.41 -2.02
N GLY A 223 -14.34 -0.11 -1.92
CA GLY A 223 -15.38 -0.83 -2.66
C GLY A 223 -16.11 -1.96 -1.97
N ARG A 224 -16.22 -2.04 -0.64
CA ARG A 224 -17.34 -2.79 -0.05
C ARG A 224 -18.08 -1.92 0.96
N ALA A 225 -19.10 -1.22 0.48
CA ALA A 225 -20.22 -0.85 1.34
C ALA A 225 -20.68 -2.16 2.03
N GLN A 226 -20.69 -2.17 3.36
CA GLN A 226 -21.31 -3.27 4.11
C GLN A 226 -22.70 -3.46 3.55
N ALA A 227 -22.94 -4.59 2.92
CA ALA A 227 -24.25 -4.92 2.41
C ALA A 227 -25.19 -5.06 3.60
N GLY A 228 -26.17 -4.16 3.74
CA GLY A 228 -27.38 -4.37 4.50
C GLY A 228 -27.49 -3.72 5.88
N GLY A 229 -26.56 -2.90 6.33
CA GLY A 229 -26.72 -2.12 7.57
C GLY A 229 -27.36 -0.76 7.29
N GLN A 230 -28.39 -0.37 8.05
CA GLN A 230 -28.94 0.98 8.02
C GLN A 230 -27.84 1.95 8.50
N PRO A 231 -27.54 3.05 7.76
CA PRO A 231 -26.54 4.00 8.20
C PRO A 231 -26.88 4.54 9.59
N PRO A 232 -25.91 4.73 10.48
CA PRO A 232 -26.16 5.30 11.79
C PRO A 232 -26.81 6.70 11.65
N ALA A 233 -27.75 7.01 12.52
CA ALA A 233 -28.51 8.26 12.48
C ALA A 233 -27.61 9.52 12.59
N THR A 234 -26.42 9.36 13.17
CA THR A 234 -25.36 10.39 13.19
C THR A 234 -24.04 9.70 12.81
N PRO A 235 -23.33 10.18 11.77
CA PRO A 235 -21.99 9.68 11.46
C PRO A 235 -21.07 9.85 12.67
N PRO A 236 -20.23 8.85 13.00
CA PRO A 236 -19.26 9.01 14.07
C PRO A 236 -18.26 10.13 13.72
N ASP A 237 -17.75 10.81 14.75
CA ASP A 237 -16.64 11.76 14.59
C ASP A 237 -15.45 11.04 13.88
N PRO A 238 -15.00 11.54 12.72
CA PRO A 238 -13.94 10.90 11.95
C PRO A 238 -12.63 10.73 12.74
N SER A 239 -12.29 11.69 13.61
CA SER A 239 -11.09 11.60 14.45
C SER A 239 -11.24 10.51 15.52
N ALA A 240 -12.40 10.39 16.14
CA ALA A 240 -12.69 9.33 17.11
C ALA A 240 -12.69 7.96 16.43
N ALA A 241 -13.24 7.84 15.22
CA ALA A 241 -13.27 6.61 14.47
C ALA A 241 -11.85 6.18 14.05
N ALA A 242 -11.02 7.09 13.54
CA ALA A 242 -9.62 6.82 13.22
C ALA A 242 -8.84 6.40 14.47
N LYS A 243 -9.06 7.10 15.59
CA LYS A 243 -8.43 6.77 16.88
C LYS A 243 -8.78 5.37 17.36
N ALA A 244 -10.04 4.99 17.32
CA ALA A 244 -10.48 3.65 17.69
C ALA A 244 -9.79 2.59 16.83
N ALA A 245 -9.71 2.80 15.51
CA ALA A 245 -9.10 1.86 14.58
C ALA A 245 -7.60 1.65 14.83
N TYR A 246 -6.81 2.71 14.94
CA TYR A 246 -5.37 2.54 15.14
C TYR A 246 -5.03 2.03 16.56
N LEU A 247 -5.81 2.35 17.58
CA LEU A 247 -5.61 1.80 18.93
C LEU A 247 -5.97 0.32 18.99
N LEU A 248 -7.02 -0.10 18.30
CA LEU A 248 -7.37 -1.51 18.18
C LEU A 248 -6.27 -2.30 17.45
N LEU A 249 -5.76 -1.77 16.36
CA LEU A 249 -4.61 -2.37 15.65
C LEU A 249 -3.39 -2.49 16.56
N LYS A 250 -3.07 -1.42 17.32
CA LYS A 250 -1.98 -1.43 18.30
C LYS A 250 -2.13 -2.58 19.29
N GLN A 251 -3.33 -2.75 19.89
CA GLN A 251 -3.60 -3.83 20.83
C GLN A 251 -3.36 -5.22 20.22
N VAL A 252 -3.83 -5.42 18.97
CA VAL A 252 -3.67 -6.70 18.26
C VAL A 252 -2.21 -7.01 17.98
N VAL A 253 -1.44 -6.06 17.42
CA VAL A 253 -0.04 -6.33 17.08
C VAL A 253 0.83 -6.53 18.31
N GLU A 254 0.60 -5.78 19.39
CA GLU A 254 1.31 -5.94 20.65
C GLU A 254 1.01 -7.30 21.30
N ALA A 255 -0.26 -7.70 21.36
CA ALA A 255 -0.67 -8.98 21.94
C ALA A 255 -0.18 -10.18 21.10
N ALA A 256 -0.05 -10.02 19.79
CA ALA A 256 0.47 -11.04 18.88
C ALA A 256 2.01 -11.09 18.86
N GLY A 257 2.72 -10.10 19.40
CA GLY A 257 4.16 -9.93 19.22
C GLY A 257 4.54 -9.65 17.77
N ALA A 258 3.59 -9.16 16.97
CA ALA A 258 3.76 -8.75 15.58
C ALA A 258 4.12 -7.26 15.48
N TYR A 259 4.18 -6.73 14.26
CA TYR A 259 4.59 -5.36 14.00
C TYR A 259 3.48 -4.55 13.32
N SER A 260 3.58 -3.24 13.36
CA SER A 260 2.76 -2.33 12.57
C SER A 260 3.50 -1.87 11.30
N ASN A 261 2.77 -1.70 10.21
CA ASN A 261 3.16 -0.92 9.05
C ASN A 261 2.23 0.29 8.98
N VAL A 262 2.72 1.45 9.39
CA VAL A 262 1.91 2.67 9.37
C VAL A 262 1.78 3.15 7.92
N ASP A 263 0.58 3.06 7.37
CA ASP A 263 0.24 3.70 6.11
C ASP A 263 -0.51 4.99 6.41
N ILE A 264 0.15 6.12 6.19
CA ILE A 264 -0.42 7.42 6.55
C ILE A 264 -1.72 7.75 5.79
N GLY A 265 -1.91 7.22 4.58
CA GLY A 265 -3.13 7.39 3.81
C GLY A 265 -4.29 6.51 4.29
N ASN A 266 -3.98 5.36 4.87
CA ASN A 266 -4.96 4.38 5.32
C ASN A 266 -5.35 4.52 6.80
N VAL A 267 -4.72 5.40 7.56
CA VAL A 267 -5.12 5.73 8.95
C VAL A 267 -6.56 6.25 8.99
N GLY A 268 -7.04 6.90 7.92
CA GLY A 268 -8.34 7.54 7.91
C GLY A 268 -8.37 8.85 8.73
N ALA A 269 -7.20 9.45 8.97
CA ALA A 269 -7.07 10.70 9.71
C ALA A 269 -7.74 11.86 8.95
N PRO A 270 -8.68 12.58 9.57
CA PRO A 270 -9.32 13.75 8.95
C PRO A 270 -8.44 15.00 8.99
N ASP A 271 -7.40 15.01 9.81
CA ASP A 271 -6.50 16.15 10.03
C ASP A 271 -5.09 15.71 10.41
N GLN A 272 -4.17 16.68 10.45
CA GLN A 272 -2.76 16.46 10.74
C GLN A 272 -2.51 15.94 12.17
N GLN A 273 -3.28 16.42 13.16
CA GLN A 273 -3.09 16.02 14.56
C GLN A 273 -3.49 14.56 14.77
N THR A 274 -4.63 14.14 14.21
CA THR A 274 -5.07 12.74 14.26
C THR A 274 -4.05 11.81 13.60
N LEU A 275 -3.44 12.23 12.48
CA LEU A 275 -2.35 11.48 11.85
C LEU A 275 -1.12 11.36 12.75
N HIS A 276 -0.68 12.46 13.38
CA HIS A 276 0.46 12.45 14.30
C HIS A 276 0.20 11.54 15.51
N ASP A 277 -1.01 11.55 16.06
CA ASP A 277 -1.38 10.69 17.17
C ASP A 277 -1.33 9.19 16.78
N ALA A 278 -1.79 8.84 15.58
CA ALA A 278 -1.69 7.49 15.05
C ALA A 278 -0.23 7.04 14.85
N ILE A 279 0.60 7.89 14.23
CA ILE A 279 2.04 7.63 14.06
C ILE A 279 2.69 7.39 15.44
N LYS A 280 2.46 8.28 16.40
CA LYS A 280 3.01 8.18 17.75
C LYS A 280 2.59 6.90 18.46
N ALA A 281 1.31 6.49 18.30
CA ALA A 281 0.78 5.30 18.95
C ALA A 281 1.37 3.99 18.38
N LEU A 282 1.61 3.94 17.07
CA LEU A 282 2.03 2.72 16.35
C LEU A 282 3.54 2.63 16.12
N TYR A 283 4.26 3.78 16.19
CA TYR A 283 5.69 3.82 15.95
C TYR A 283 6.49 2.82 16.80
N PRO A 284 6.23 2.61 18.12
CA PRO A 284 7.01 1.68 18.93
C PRO A 284 6.96 0.23 18.45
N SER A 285 5.87 -0.17 17.78
CA SER A 285 5.70 -1.50 17.18
C SER A 285 6.02 -1.55 15.69
N SER A 286 6.60 -0.51 15.10
CA SER A 286 6.87 -0.47 13.67
C SER A 286 7.81 -1.57 13.20
N SER A 287 7.52 -2.17 12.05
CA SER A 287 8.43 -3.10 11.36
C SER A 287 9.72 -2.44 10.85
N GLY A 288 9.77 -1.09 10.85
CA GLY A 288 10.80 -0.29 10.23
C GLY A 288 10.49 0.05 8.76
N ASN A 289 9.24 -0.08 8.36
CA ASN A 289 8.71 0.40 7.09
C ASN A 289 7.43 1.22 7.34
N MET A 290 7.22 2.28 6.57
CA MET A 290 6.05 3.15 6.65
C MET A 290 5.61 3.50 5.23
N HIS A 291 4.32 3.35 4.92
CA HIS A 291 3.78 3.75 3.62
C HIS A 291 3.44 5.24 3.60
N ILE A 292 3.86 5.90 2.54
CA ILE A 292 3.63 7.32 2.31
C ILE A 292 2.70 7.49 1.12
N LYS A 293 1.50 8.02 1.40
CA LYS A 293 0.48 8.40 0.43
C LYS A 293 0.18 9.89 0.53
N SER A 294 -0.37 10.48 -0.52
CA SER A 294 -0.89 11.85 -0.48
C SER A 294 -2.32 11.90 0.03
N SER A 295 -2.68 12.99 0.70
CA SER A 295 -4.05 13.27 1.14
C SER A 295 -4.26 14.79 1.09
N PRO A 296 -5.49 15.27 0.87
CA PRO A 296 -5.82 16.68 1.02
C PRO A 296 -5.93 17.12 2.48
N ASN A 297 -6.01 16.18 3.44
CA ASN A 297 -6.33 16.45 4.83
C ASN A 297 -5.10 16.78 5.70
N TRP A 298 -3.90 16.47 5.21
CA TRP A 298 -2.67 16.65 5.98
C TRP A 298 -1.45 16.78 5.06
N ASP A 299 -0.37 17.33 5.61
CA ASP A 299 0.92 17.55 4.93
C ASP A 299 1.90 16.39 5.14
N ILE A 300 2.39 15.81 4.05
CA ILE A 300 3.37 14.70 4.07
C ILE A 300 4.66 15.14 4.76
N GLY A 301 5.14 16.36 4.46
CA GLY A 301 6.39 16.86 5.04
C GLY A 301 6.30 17.01 6.55
N ALA A 302 5.15 17.49 7.06
CA ALA A 302 4.88 17.56 8.49
C ALA A 302 4.84 16.16 9.12
N ALA A 303 4.20 15.19 8.47
CA ALA A 303 4.18 13.81 8.93
C ALA A 303 5.59 13.18 9.00
N VAL A 304 6.42 13.40 7.98
CA VAL A 304 7.82 12.94 7.96
C VAL A 304 8.63 13.60 9.08
N ARG A 305 8.58 14.92 9.21
CA ARG A 305 9.31 15.64 10.30
C ARG A 305 8.88 15.16 11.67
N PHE A 306 7.57 14.96 11.89
CA PHE A 306 7.06 14.43 13.15
C PHE A 306 7.59 13.02 13.43
N THR A 307 7.55 12.14 12.43
CA THR A 307 8.08 10.77 12.53
C THR A 307 9.58 10.76 12.85
N GLU A 308 10.37 11.62 12.19
CA GLU A 308 11.79 11.81 12.49
C GLU A 308 12.02 12.30 13.93
N SER A 309 11.16 13.20 14.43
CA SER A 309 11.26 13.71 15.81
C SER A 309 11.02 12.64 16.88
N LEU A 310 10.31 11.57 16.54
CA LEU A 310 10.14 10.39 17.39
C LEU A 310 11.37 9.45 17.40
N GLY A 311 12.39 9.76 16.61
CA GLY A 311 13.57 8.91 16.48
C GLY A 311 13.45 7.79 15.44
N TYR A 312 12.47 7.85 14.54
CA TYR A 312 12.32 6.84 13.48
C TYR A 312 13.53 6.80 12.55
N ARG A 313 14.04 5.59 12.29
CA ARG A 313 15.21 5.35 11.41
C ARG A 313 14.90 4.33 10.29
N GLY A 314 13.63 3.96 10.14
CA GLY A 314 13.17 3.03 9.11
C GLY A 314 13.00 3.69 7.73
N LEU A 315 12.35 2.97 6.85
CA LEU A 315 12.10 3.35 5.46
C LEU A 315 10.77 4.07 5.32
N TYR A 316 10.75 5.06 4.43
CA TYR A 316 9.54 5.68 3.89
C TYR A 316 9.27 5.07 2.52
N SER A 317 8.30 4.18 2.43
CA SER A 317 7.93 3.50 1.20
C SER A 317 6.81 4.26 0.50
N ILE A 318 7.10 4.73 -0.71
CA ILE A 318 6.15 5.53 -1.49
C ILE A 318 5.12 4.62 -2.12
N GLU A 319 3.83 4.89 -1.84
CA GLU A 319 2.69 4.19 -2.40
C GLU A 319 1.70 5.20 -3.00
N VAL A 320 1.90 5.51 -4.29
CA VAL A 320 1.06 6.41 -5.09
C VAL A 320 0.93 5.86 -6.51
N ASN A 321 0.38 6.61 -7.48
CA ASN A 321 0.19 6.10 -8.83
C ASN A 321 1.02 6.88 -9.86
N GLY A 322 1.95 6.18 -10.51
CA GLY A 322 2.71 6.67 -11.67
C GLY A 322 3.85 7.63 -11.33
N HIS A 323 4.73 7.82 -12.28
CA HIS A 323 5.95 8.61 -12.15
C HIS A 323 5.77 10.04 -11.61
N PRO A 324 4.77 10.83 -12.03
CA PRO A 324 4.62 12.21 -11.54
C PRO A 324 4.36 12.27 -10.04
N ALA A 325 3.43 11.43 -9.55
CA ALA A 325 3.09 11.38 -8.13
C ALA A 325 4.25 10.84 -7.28
N VAL A 326 4.96 9.81 -7.77
CA VAL A 326 6.16 9.28 -7.12
C VAL A 326 7.22 10.37 -6.95
N ARG A 327 7.52 11.13 -8.01
CA ARG A 327 8.52 12.23 -7.95
C ARG A 327 8.14 13.31 -6.96
N GLN A 328 6.87 13.68 -6.91
CA GLN A 328 6.37 14.68 -5.96
C GLN A 328 6.57 14.22 -4.52
N VAL A 329 6.09 13.03 -4.17
CA VAL A 329 6.22 12.49 -2.80
C VAL A 329 7.68 12.25 -2.44
N TYR A 330 8.48 11.74 -3.38
CA TYR A 330 9.91 11.55 -3.22
C TYR A 330 10.64 12.85 -2.84
N ALA A 331 10.37 13.94 -3.56
CA ALA A 331 10.96 15.24 -3.27
C ALA A 331 10.58 15.74 -1.86
N ILE A 332 9.32 15.55 -1.45
CA ILE A 332 8.86 15.92 -0.11
C ILE A 332 9.59 15.12 0.97
N ILE A 333 9.74 13.80 0.80
CA ILE A 333 10.45 12.96 1.77
C ILE A 333 11.91 13.42 1.88
N LEU A 334 12.61 13.58 0.77
CA LEU A 334 14.02 14.00 0.78
C LEU A 334 14.25 15.38 1.42
N ALA A 335 13.29 16.29 1.27
CA ALA A 335 13.35 17.60 1.91
C ALA A 335 13.21 17.53 3.45
N ASN A 336 12.50 16.52 3.98
CA ASN A 336 12.09 16.45 5.39
C ASN A 336 12.75 15.33 6.21
N VAL A 337 13.35 14.34 5.57
CA VAL A 337 14.13 13.28 6.23
C VAL A 337 15.44 13.88 6.78
N THR A 338 15.81 13.50 7.98
CA THR A 338 17.09 13.90 8.59
C THR A 338 18.26 13.07 8.06
N ASN A 339 19.48 13.64 8.12
CA ASN A 339 20.71 12.96 7.67
C ASN A 339 21.27 11.94 8.68
N GLN A 340 20.58 11.70 9.77
CA GLN A 340 21.09 10.81 10.81
C GLN A 340 20.83 9.35 10.41
N LEU A 341 21.89 8.71 9.92
CA LEU A 341 22.01 7.26 10.01
C LEU A 341 22.42 6.97 11.47
N ALA A 342 21.73 5.99 12.07
CA ALA A 342 22.15 5.47 13.36
C ALA A 342 23.49 4.76 13.23
#